data_59409ef24123a7bac993cb5a3ac549ca
#
_entry.id   59409ef24123a7bac993cb5a3ac549ca
#
_cell.length_a   1.000
_cell.length_b   1.000
_cell.length_c   1.000
_cell.angle_alpha   90.00
_cell.angle_beta   90.00
_cell.angle_gamma   90.00
#
_symmetry.space_group_name_H-M   'P 1'
#
loop_
_entity.id
_entity.type
_entity.pdbx_description
1 polymer ?
#
loop_
_entity_poly.entity_id
_entity_poly.type
_entity_poly.pdbx_seq_one_letter_code
_entity_poly.pdbx_strand_id
1 'polypeptide(L)'
;MQTSDEIFFQDFTQKSKDRISKRIVEIFLENKELFDTLPELGKWLSDEMQDFACSGKMLRGTLAFVGSRLFHEEGISITDFIDDKVRSVSASLELFQAGLLVHDDIMDHDQMRRGKPTFHLRIKNLLEERRPNCNITSAFAIAEAQGICVGDLFFFLGWQEISKLDFNISSLFAR
;
A
#
# COMPACT_ATOMS: atom_id res chain seq x y z
N MET A 1 -19.84 19.43 19.35
CA MET A 1 -19.47 20.43 18.36
C MET A 1 -18.00 20.25 18.06
N GLN A 2 -17.64 19.86 16.82
CA GLN A 2 -16.22 19.73 16.45
C GLN A 2 -15.58 21.12 16.40
N THR A 3 -14.34 21.21 16.84
CA THR A 3 -13.55 22.46 16.78
C THR A 3 -13.11 22.74 15.34
N SER A 4 -12.79 23.99 15.02
CA SER A 4 -12.24 24.38 13.71
C SER A 4 -11.00 23.58 13.34
N ASP A 5 -10.14 23.30 14.34
CA ASP A 5 -8.90 22.56 14.18
C ASP A 5 -9.14 21.08 13.87
N GLU A 6 -10.16 20.47 14.50
CA GLU A 6 -10.55 19.08 14.20
C GLU A 6 -11.06 18.94 12.76
N ILE A 7 -11.87 19.89 12.31
CA ILE A 7 -12.38 19.89 10.91
C ILE A 7 -11.22 20.06 9.93
N PHE A 8 -10.30 20.98 10.20
CA PHE A 8 -9.11 21.19 9.38
C PHE A 8 -8.23 19.95 9.29
N PHE A 9 -7.96 19.29 10.43
CA PHE A 9 -7.15 18.09 10.47
C PHE A 9 -7.80 16.91 9.73
N GLN A 10 -9.11 16.76 9.83
CA GLN A 10 -9.85 15.73 9.09
C GLN A 10 -9.81 15.97 7.58
N ASP A 11 -10.04 17.20 7.12
CA ASP A 11 -9.95 17.57 5.70
C ASP A 11 -8.54 17.34 5.15
N PHE A 12 -7.51 17.77 5.87
CA PHE A 12 -6.12 17.53 5.49
C PHE A 12 -5.80 16.04 5.38
N THR A 13 -6.20 15.25 6.38
CA THR A 13 -5.95 13.81 6.40
C THR A 13 -6.65 13.12 5.23
N GLN A 14 -7.89 13.48 4.94
CA GLN A 14 -8.63 12.91 3.81
C GLN A 14 -8.00 13.27 2.48
N LYS A 15 -7.63 14.53 2.26
CA LYS A 15 -6.95 14.99 1.03
C LYS A 15 -5.59 14.31 0.83
N SER A 16 -4.83 14.13 1.91
CA SER A 16 -3.56 13.41 1.88
C SER A 16 -3.78 11.95 1.47
N LYS A 17 -4.75 11.28 2.08
CA LYS A 17 -5.13 9.91 1.74
C LYS A 17 -5.51 9.76 0.28
N ASP A 18 -6.33 10.66 -0.26
CA ASP A 18 -6.78 10.60 -1.65
C ASP A 18 -5.59 10.72 -2.63
N ARG A 19 -4.63 11.60 -2.32
CA ARG A 19 -3.41 11.78 -3.11
C ARG A 19 -2.50 10.57 -3.07
N ILE A 20 -2.31 9.98 -1.88
CA ILE A 20 -1.52 8.77 -1.70
C ILE A 20 -2.17 7.60 -2.44
N SER A 21 -3.47 7.40 -2.27
CA SER A 21 -4.22 6.35 -2.95
C SER A 21 -4.11 6.48 -4.47
N LYS A 22 -4.26 7.70 -4.98
CA LYS A 22 -4.09 7.97 -6.40
C LYS A 22 -2.70 7.58 -6.89
N ARG A 23 -1.62 7.94 -6.14
CA ARG A 23 -0.26 7.54 -6.54
C ARG A 23 -0.06 6.04 -6.49
N ILE A 24 -0.59 5.35 -5.47
CA ILE A 24 -0.56 3.88 -5.40
C ILE A 24 -1.19 3.28 -6.65
N VAL A 25 -2.39 3.72 -7.04
CA VAL A 25 -3.05 3.24 -8.27
C VAL A 25 -2.19 3.49 -9.51
N GLU A 26 -1.58 4.67 -9.64
CA GLU A 26 -0.67 5.00 -10.74
C GLU A 26 0.54 4.03 -10.78
N ILE A 27 1.15 3.70 -9.62
CA ILE A 27 2.25 2.74 -9.53
C ILE A 27 1.82 1.36 -10.07
N PHE A 28 0.64 0.88 -9.73
CA PHE A 28 0.13 -0.39 -10.26
C PHE A 28 -0.13 -0.33 -11.77
N LEU A 29 -0.63 0.79 -12.28
CA LEU A 29 -0.82 1.00 -13.73
C LEU A 29 0.52 1.06 -14.48
N GLU A 30 1.53 1.73 -13.92
CA GLU A 30 2.90 1.77 -14.47
C GLU A 30 3.55 0.38 -14.51
N ASN A 31 3.16 -0.52 -13.62
CA ASN A 31 3.65 -1.90 -13.52
C ASN A 31 2.67 -2.94 -14.10
N LYS A 32 1.70 -2.52 -14.90
CA LYS A 32 0.68 -3.42 -15.46
C LYS A 32 1.27 -4.63 -16.19
N GLU A 33 2.34 -4.44 -16.95
CA GLU A 33 3.00 -5.52 -17.68
C GLU A 33 3.49 -6.65 -16.77
N LEU A 34 3.94 -6.34 -15.55
CA LEU A 34 4.32 -7.33 -14.55
C LEU A 34 3.14 -8.25 -14.20
N PHE A 35 1.96 -7.68 -13.97
CA PHE A 35 0.76 -8.44 -13.65
C PHE A 35 0.22 -9.20 -14.87
N ASP A 36 0.34 -8.65 -16.07
CA ASP A 36 -0.08 -9.29 -17.31
C ASP A 36 0.73 -10.57 -17.62
N THR A 37 1.90 -10.77 -16.99
CA THR A 37 2.66 -12.04 -17.08
C THR A 37 1.93 -13.22 -16.43
N LEU A 38 0.92 -12.96 -15.61
CA LEU A 38 0.08 -13.96 -14.92
C LEU A 38 -1.34 -13.93 -15.51
N PRO A 39 -1.61 -14.62 -16.64
CA PRO A 39 -2.79 -14.38 -17.49
C PRO A 39 -4.14 -14.41 -16.76
N GLU A 40 -4.33 -15.33 -15.81
CA GLU A 40 -5.61 -15.51 -15.14
C GLU A 40 -5.64 -14.91 -13.72
N LEU A 41 -4.49 -14.68 -13.14
CA LEU A 41 -4.32 -14.27 -11.75
C LEU A 41 -3.91 -12.81 -11.60
N GLY A 42 -3.18 -12.27 -12.59
CA GLY A 42 -2.53 -10.97 -12.46
C GLY A 42 -3.50 -9.82 -12.23
N LYS A 43 -4.62 -9.79 -12.98
CA LYS A 43 -5.64 -8.75 -12.75
C LYS A 43 -6.23 -8.84 -11.34
N TRP A 44 -6.64 -10.02 -10.89
CA TRP A 44 -7.15 -10.23 -9.55
C TRP A 44 -6.12 -9.81 -8.49
N LEU A 45 -4.87 -10.23 -8.67
CA LEU A 45 -3.78 -9.90 -7.75
C LEU A 45 -3.55 -8.38 -7.67
N SER A 46 -3.49 -7.70 -8.81
CA SER A 46 -3.35 -6.26 -8.87
C SER A 46 -4.50 -5.54 -8.17
N ASP A 47 -5.75 -5.94 -8.44
CA ASP A 47 -6.94 -5.33 -7.85
C ASP A 47 -6.97 -5.53 -6.32
N GLU A 48 -6.66 -6.74 -5.82
CA GLU A 48 -6.61 -7.05 -4.39
C GLU A 48 -5.47 -6.34 -3.66
N MET A 49 -4.29 -6.24 -4.28
CA MET A 49 -3.17 -5.50 -3.72
C MET A 49 -3.48 -4.00 -3.62
N GLN A 50 -4.10 -3.41 -4.63
CA GLN A 50 -4.54 -2.01 -4.60
C GLN A 50 -5.58 -1.79 -3.50
N ASP A 51 -6.62 -2.65 -3.39
CA ASP A 51 -7.63 -2.58 -2.32
C ASP A 51 -6.96 -2.65 -0.94
N PHE A 52 -6.03 -3.60 -0.75
CA PHE A 52 -5.33 -3.78 0.51
C PHE A 52 -4.50 -2.55 0.90
N ALA A 53 -3.68 -2.03 -0.01
CA ALA A 53 -2.84 -0.86 0.23
C ALA A 53 -3.67 0.41 0.48
N CYS A 54 -4.76 0.61 -0.28
CA CYS A 54 -5.61 1.80 -0.19
C CYS A 54 -6.63 1.77 0.97
N SER A 55 -6.86 0.63 1.61
CA SER A 55 -7.87 0.49 2.68
C SER A 55 -7.45 1.08 4.04
N GLY A 56 -6.19 1.53 4.22
CA GLY A 56 -5.64 2.04 5.47
C GLY A 56 -6.03 3.48 5.80
N LYS A 57 -5.63 3.91 7.02
CA LYS A 57 -5.68 5.32 7.42
C LYS A 57 -4.57 6.15 6.78
N MET A 58 -3.56 5.51 6.19
CA MET A 58 -2.40 6.12 5.53
C MET A 58 -1.67 7.16 6.39
N LEU A 59 -1.48 6.83 7.66
CA LEU A 59 -0.89 7.77 8.63
C LEU A 59 0.59 8.04 8.34
N ARG A 60 1.35 7.04 7.90
CA ARG A 60 2.79 7.21 7.60
C ARG A 60 2.99 8.14 6.42
N GLY A 61 2.25 7.92 5.35
CA GLY A 61 2.28 8.79 4.18
C GLY A 61 1.77 10.20 4.50
N THR A 62 0.71 10.31 5.32
CA THR A 62 0.21 11.62 5.79
C THR A 62 1.25 12.37 6.61
N LEU A 63 2.00 11.68 7.49
CA LEU A 63 3.09 12.30 8.25
C LEU A 63 4.23 12.79 7.36
N ALA A 64 4.52 12.14 6.23
CA ALA A 64 5.49 12.65 5.26
C ALA A 64 5.02 14.00 4.65
N PHE A 65 3.73 14.15 4.35
CA PHE A 65 3.18 15.46 3.93
C PHE A 65 3.31 16.51 5.03
N VAL A 66 2.99 16.18 6.30
CA VAL A 66 3.16 17.09 7.43
C VAL A 66 4.62 17.48 7.58
N GLY A 67 5.54 16.51 7.57
CA GLY A 67 6.98 16.74 7.70
C GLY A 67 7.52 17.65 6.60
N SER A 68 7.15 17.39 5.34
CA SER A 68 7.58 18.26 4.25
C SER A 68 7.11 19.69 4.42
N ARG A 69 5.89 19.88 4.93
CA ARG A 69 5.30 21.21 5.16
C ARG A 69 6.05 22.03 6.21
N LEU A 70 6.58 21.36 7.25
CA LEU A 70 7.34 22.05 8.31
C LEU A 70 8.64 22.72 7.80
N PHE A 71 9.14 22.31 6.64
CA PHE A 71 10.38 22.81 6.05
C PHE A 71 10.15 23.69 4.82
N HIS A 72 8.91 24.05 4.51
CA HIS A 72 8.58 24.96 3.42
C HIS A 72 8.29 26.37 3.93
N GLU A 73 8.60 27.37 3.09
CA GLU A 73 8.39 28.80 3.40
C GLU A 73 6.91 29.11 3.69
N GLU A 74 6.68 30.09 4.58
CA GLU A 74 5.35 30.56 4.95
C GLU A 74 4.61 31.13 3.72
N GLY A 75 3.32 30.80 3.60
CA GLY A 75 2.42 31.39 2.59
C GLY A 75 1.83 30.43 1.56
N ILE A 76 2.33 29.20 1.44
CA ILE A 76 1.72 28.18 0.55
C ILE A 76 0.63 27.43 1.32
N SER A 77 -0.58 27.38 0.77
CA SER A 77 -1.65 26.58 1.34
C SER A 77 -1.25 25.11 1.45
N ILE A 78 -1.55 24.47 2.58
CA ILE A 78 -1.31 23.03 2.80
C ILE A 78 -1.98 22.19 1.69
N THR A 79 -3.08 22.69 1.12
CA THR A 79 -3.84 21.99 0.08
C THR A 79 -3.25 22.16 -1.31
N ASP A 80 -2.43 23.19 -1.54
CA ASP A 80 -1.91 23.54 -2.87
C ASP A 80 -0.45 23.06 -3.05
N PHE A 81 0.20 22.66 -1.96
CA PHE A 81 1.55 22.12 -1.99
C PHE A 81 1.52 20.66 -2.49
N ILE A 82 1.76 20.49 -3.78
CA ILE A 82 1.91 19.17 -4.41
C ILE A 82 3.35 19.05 -4.88
N ASP A 83 4.23 18.55 -4.02
CA ASP A 83 5.51 18.02 -4.46
C ASP A 83 5.33 16.55 -4.85
N ASP A 84 5.54 16.24 -6.11
CA ASP A 84 5.48 14.86 -6.62
C ASP A 84 6.44 13.93 -5.87
N LYS A 85 7.58 14.46 -5.39
CA LYS A 85 8.53 13.70 -4.57
C LYS A 85 7.91 13.27 -3.23
N VAL A 86 7.22 14.18 -2.54
CA VAL A 86 6.53 13.87 -1.28
C VAL A 86 5.41 12.87 -1.51
N ARG A 87 4.69 12.99 -2.63
CA ARG A 87 3.64 12.04 -3.01
C ARG A 87 4.22 10.64 -3.25
N SER A 88 5.35 10.53 -3.94
CA SER A 88 6.06 9.27 -4.17
C SER A 88 6.60 8.66 -2.88
N VAL A 89 7.25 9.45 -2.02
CA VAL A 89 7.69 9.00 -0.69
C VAL A 89 6.52 8.48 0.14
N SER A 90 5.42 9.24 0.18
CA SER A 90 4.23 8.88 0.94
C SER A 90 3.60 7.57 0.47
N ALA A 91 3.49 7.38 -0.85
CA ALA A 91 2.97 6.14 -1.43
C ALA A 91 3.90 4.95 -1.12
N SER A 92 5.22 5.13 -1.23
CA SER A 92 6.20 4.09 -0.90
C SER A 92 6.12 3.66 0.56
N LEU A 93 5.99 4.61 1.51
CA LEU A 93 5.81 4.30 2.92
C LEU A 93 4.56 3.46 3.20
N GLU A 94 3.47 3.73 2.50
CA GLU A 94 2.24 2.93 2.63
C GLU A 94 2.35 1.57 1.94
N LEU A 95 3.10 1.44 0.82
CA LEU A 95 3.41 0.15 0.20
C LEU A 95 4.29 -0.71 1.12
N PHE A 96 5.36 -0.15 1.72
CA PHE A 96 6.15 -0.85 2.72
C PHE A 96 5.30 -1.31 3.90
N GLN A 97 4.40 -0.44 4.39
CA GLN A 97 3.48 -0.81 5.44
C GLN A 97 2.53 -1.95 5.03
N ALA A 98 2.04 -1.94 3.79
CA ALA A 98 1.19 -3.01 3.29
C ALA A 98 1.94 -4.34 3.27
N GLY A 99 3.19 -4.37 2.79
CA GLY A 99 4.04 -5.56 2.81
C GLY A 99 4.27 -6.11 4.23
N LEU A 100 4.64 -5.23 5.18
CA LEU A 100 4.79 -5.61 6.59
C LEU A 100 3.50 -6.22 7.16
N LEU A 101 2.34 -5.63 6.87
CA LEU A 101 1.07 -6.12 7.39
C LEU A 101 0.68 -7.48 6.80
N VAL A 102 1.01 -7.75 5.53
CA VAL A 102 0.77 -9.07 4.93
C VAL A 102 1.62 -10.13 5.61
N HIS A 103 2.90 -9.82 5.92
CA HIS A 103 3.79 -10.74 6.63
C HIS A 103 3.35 -10.95 8.08
N ASP A 104 3.00 -9.86 8.81
CA ASP A 104 2.49 -9.93 10.18
C ASP A 104 1.24 -10.82 10.27
N ASP A 105 0.27 -10.64 9.36
CA ASP A 105 -0.97 -11.43 9.33
C ASP A 105 -0.70 -12.93 9.21
N ILE A 106 0.36 -13.31 8.47
CA ILE A 106 0.76 -14.72 8.33
C ILE A 106 1.47 -15.20 9.60
N MET A 107 2.38 -14.41 10.15
CA MET A 107 3.16 -14.78 11.34
C MET A 107 2.28 -14.89 12.59
N ASP A 108 1.29 -14.01 12.71
CA ASP A 108 0.36 -13.97 13.85
C ASP A 108 -0.84 -14.90 13.66
N HIS A 109 -0.95 -15.56 12.49
CA HIS A 109 -2.10 -16.37 12.09
C HIS A 109 -3.43 -15.62 12.13
N ASP A 110 -3.41 -14.32 11.83
CA ASP A 110 -4.58 -13.47 11.81
C ASP A 110 -5.52 -13.86 10.66
N GLN A 111 -6.82 -13.89 10.95
CA GLN A 111 -7.84 -14.23 9.95
C GLN A 111 -8.48 -12.99 9.33
N MET A 112 -8.52 -11.90 10.07
CA MET A 112 -9.24 -10.68 9.67
C MET A 112 -8.40 -9.44 9.90
N ARG A 113 -8.40 -8.54 8.90
CA ARG A 113 -7.80 -7.22 9.00
C ARG A 113 -8.76 -6.15 8.48
N ARG A 114 -9.06 -5.16 9.31
CA ARG A 114 -9.96 -4.04 8.94
C ARG A 114 -11.35 -4.51 8.48
N GLY A 115 -11.87 -5.60 9.08
CA GLY A 115 -13.18 -6.16 8.75
C GLY A 115 -13.23 -7.00 7.47
N LYS A 116 -12.09 -7.24 6.82
CA LYS A 116 -11.95 -8.11 5.64
C LYS A 116 -11.02 -9.28 5.97
N PRO A 117 -11.09 -10.42 5.24
CA PRO A 117 -10.10 -11.49 5.36
C PRO A 117 -8.69 -10.96 5.10
N THR A 118 -7.70 -11.49 5.82
CA THR A 118 -6.27 -11.21 5.58
C THR A 118 -5.86 -11.65 4.18
N PHE A 119 -4.74 -11.12 3.66
CA PHE A 119 -4.39 -11.33 2.26
C PHE A 119 -4.21 -12.82 1.92
N HIS A 120 -3.54 -13.58 2.76
CA HIS A 120 -3.36 -15.03 2.55
C HIS A 120 -4.71 -15.78 2.58
N LEU A 121 -5.70 -15.35 3.36
CA LEU A 121 -7.03 -15.97 3.33
C LEU A 121 -7.81 -15.59 2.06
N ARG A 122 -7.62 -14.40 1.49
CA ARG A 122 -8.21 -14.08 0.17
C ARG A 122 -7.64 -15.00 -0.91
N ILE A 123 -6.33 -15.26 -0.89
CA ILE A 123 -5.68 -16.22 -1.80
C ILE A 123 -6.23 -17.63 -1.58
N LYS A 124 -6.35 -18.08 -0.32
CA LYS A 124 -6.92 -19.38 0.02
C LYS A 124 -8.33 -19.54 -0.55
N ASN A 125 -9.19 -18.55 -0.34
CA ASN A 125 -10.56 -18.56 -0.84
C ASN A 125 -10.60 -18.67 -2.38
N LEU A 126 -9.75 -17.92 -3.08
CA LEU A 126 -9.59 -18.01 -4.52
C LEU A 126 -9.14 -19.41 -4.99
N LEU A 127 -8.19 -20.02 -4.26
CA LEU A 127 -7.71 -21.36 -4.56
C LEU A 127 -8.82 -22.42 -4.38
N GLU A 128 -9.61 -22.31 -3.31
CA GLU A 128 -10.75 -23.20 -3.06
C GLU A 128 -11.85 -23.06 -4.12
N GLU A 129 -12.12 -21.83 -4.55
CA GLU A 129 -13.08 -21.56 -5.63
C GLU A 129 -12.63 -22.18 -6.97
N ARG A 130 -11.36 -22.00 -7.32
CA ARG A 130 -10.82 -22.48 -8.61
C ARG A 130 -10.46 -23.96 -8.60
N ARG A 131 -10.19 -24.56 -7.43
CA ARG A 131 -9.78 -25.95 -7.26
C ARG A 131 -10.53 -26.60 -6.09
N PRO A 132 -11.84 -26.86 -6.22
CA PRO A 132 -12.68 -27.39 -5.12
C PRO A 132 -12.18 -28.71 -4.53
N ASN A 133 -11.38 -29.47 -5.26
CA ASN A 133 -10.81 -30.76 -4.82
C ASN A 133 -9.39 -30.63 -4.21
N CYS A 134 -8.88 -29.42 -4.02
CA CYS A 134 -7.60 -29.22 -3.37
C CYS A 134 -7.70 -29.57 -1.88
N ASN A 135 -6.69 -30.28 -1.36
CA ASN A 135 -6.63 -30.54 0.07
C ASN A 135 -6.52 -29.22 0.84
N ILE A 136 -7.39 -29.02 1.85
CA ILE A 136 -7.48 -27.79 2.64
C ILE A 136 -6.13 -27.40 3.26
N THR A 137 -5.37 -28.37 3.81
CA THR A 137 -4.04 -28.11 4.39
C THR A 137 -3.05 -27.62 3.33
N SER A 138 -3.10 -28.22 2.14
CA SER A 138 -2.24 -27.78 1.02
C SER A 138 -2.64 -26.42 0.50
N ALA A 139 -3.94 -26.11 0.42
CA ALA A 139 -4.43 -24.80 0.00
C ALA A 139 -3.98 -23.70 0.97
N PHE A 140 -3.98 -23.97 2.28
CA PHE A 140 -3.54 -23.02 3.28
C PHE A 140 -2.04 -22.75 3.17
N ALA A 141 -1.20 -23.79 3.11
CA ALA A 141 0.25 -23.63 2.96
C ALA A 141 0.65 -22.91 1.67
N ILE A 142 -0.06 -23.17 0.55
CA ILE A 142 0.14 -22.45 -0.71
C ILE A 142 -0.24 -20.97 -0.54
N ALA A 143 -1.35 -20.69 0.11
CA ALA A 143 -1.82 -19.34 0.31
C ALA A 143 -0.89 -18.51 1.20
N GLU A 144 -0.32 -19.09 2.25
CA GLU A 144 0.71 -18.45 3.09
C GLU A 144 1.98 -18.15 2.28
N ALA A 145 2.49 -19.13 1.53
CA ALA A 145 3.68 -18.94 0.68
C ALA A 145 3.45 -17.85 -0.39
N GLN A 146 2.28 -17.83 -1.03
CA GLN A 146 1.92 -16.77 -1.97
C GLN A 146 1.74 -15.42 -1.28
N GLY A 147 1.19 -15.41 -0.06
CA GLY A 147 1.07 -14.21 0.76
C GLY A 147 2.44 -13.58 1.06
N ILE A 148 3.45 -14.39 1.40
CA ILE A 148 4.84 -13.91 1.58
C ILE A 148 5.34 -13.24 0.30
N CYS A 149 5.18 -13.88 -0.86
CA CYS A 149 5.58 -13.28 -2.15
C CYS A 149 4.85 -11.96 -2.45
N VAL A 150 3.58 -11.84 -2.04
CA VAL A 150 2.83 -10.59 -2.19
C VAL A 150 3.37 -9.50 -1.27
N GLY A 151 3.74 -9.83 -0.03
CA GLY A 151 4.40 -8.91 0.88
C GLY A 151 5.72 -8.38 0.29
N ASP A 152 6.54 -9.27 -0.28
CA ASP A 152 7.77 -8.90 -0.97
C ASP A 152 7.50 -8.02 -2.20
N LEU A 153 6.45 -8.32 -2.97
CA LEU A 153 6.07 -7.50 -4.12
C LEU A 153 5.69 -6.07 -3.72
N PHE A 154 5.02 -5.87 -2.60
CA PHE A 154 4.78 -4.53 -2.05
C PHE A 154 6.08 -3.81 -1.73
N PHE A 155 7.08 -4.49 -1.16
CA PHE A 155 8.39 -3.89 -0.91
C PHE A 155 9.08 -3.51 -2.22
N PHE A 156 9.08 -4.37 -3.23
CA PHE A 156 9.69 -4.05 -4.53
C PHE A 156 9.03 -2.86 -5.22
N LEU A 157 7.71 -2.77 -5.20
CA LEU A 157 6.99 -1.62 -5.75
C LEU A 157 7.33 -0.32 -4.99
N GLY A 158 7.41 -0.39 -3.66
CA GLY A 158 7.84 0.74 -2.83
C GLY A 158 9.28 1.17 -3.14
N TRP A 159 10.22 0.23 -3.24
CA TRP A 159 11.61 0.52 -3.59
C TRP A 159 11.75 1.05 -5.01
N GLN A 160 11.03 0.50 -5.97
CA GLN A 160 11.02 0.99 -7.34
C GLN A 160 10.57 2.46 -7.39
N GLU A 161 9.54 2.81 -6.62
CA GLU A 161 9.06 4.20 -6.57
C GLU A 161 10.10 5.14 -5.95
N ILE A 162 10.73 4.76 -4.83
CA ILE A 162 11.80 5.53 -4.19
C ILE A 162 13.00 5.69 -5.13
N SER A 163 13.34 4.68 -5.92
CA SER A 163 14.49 4.72 -6.82
C SER A 163 14.36 5.74 -7.96
N LYS A 164 13.16 6.20 -8.25
CA LYS A 164 12.89 7.27 -9.22
C LYS A 164 13.24 8.67 -8.68
N LEU A 165 13.43 8.78 -7.36
CA LEU A 165 13.74 10.03 -6.69
C LEU A 165 15.25 10.35 -6.74
N ASP A 166 15.61 11.60 -6.45
CA ASP A 166 17.00 12.02 -6.37
C ASP A 166 17.81 11.13 -5.42
N PHE A 167 19.09 10.89 -5.74
CA PHE A 167 20.00 10.05 -4.97
C PHE A 167 20.02 10.37 -3.48
N ASN A 168 19.96 11.66 -3.11
CA ASN A 168 19.95 12.08 -1.70
C ASN A 168 18.73 11.56 -0.94
N ILE A 169 17.56 11.51 -1.58
CA ILE A 169 16.32 10.99 -0.99
C ILE A 169 16.38 9.46 -0.96
N SER A 170 16.69 8.81 -2.08
CA SER A 170 16.73 7.35 -2.16
C SER A 170 17.77 6.72 -1.22
N SER A 171 18.92 7.40 -1.01
CA SER A 171 19.96 6.93 -0.09
C SER A 171 19.56 6.94 1.39
N LEU A 172 18.58 7.76 1.79
CA LEU A 172 18.06 7.76 3.17
C LEU A 172 17.27 6.47 3.48
N PHE A 173 16.62 5.88 2.49
CA PHE A 173 15.87 4.64 2.63
C PHE A 173 16.77 3.38 2.57
N ALA A 174 17.99 3.50 2.07
CA ALA A 174 18.93 2.39 1.92
C ALA A 174 19.85 2.18 3.17
N ARG A 175 19.72 3.02 4.19
CA ARG A 175 20.47 2.95 5.45
C ARG A 175 19.69 2.24 6.55
#